data_38b31ebb479c530403a9041e7aa93bb5
#
_entry.id   38b31ebb479c530403a9041e7aa93bb5
#
_cell.length_a   1.000
_cell.length_b   1.000
_cell.length_c   1.000
_cell.angle_alpha   90.00
_cell.angle_beta   90.00
_cell.angle_gamma   90.00
#
_symmetry.space_group_name_H-M   'P 1'
#
loop_
_entity.id
_entity.type
_entity.pdbx_description
1 polymer ?
#
loop_
_entity_poly.entity_id
_entity_poly.type
_entity_poly.pdbx_seq_one_letter_code
_entity_poly.pdbx_strand_id
1 'polypeptide(L)'
;MQPSDVLSVYTLLGDYLGQFAVAPVFTEEDVSHWLVPRVGVLDSFVIEKISGGRRVITEFFSYTQLVQTSREVFVKKVAQLFYYVHDPTTTLPRLMRDALLTAKYHNCHIFMANEFMANWMFLEELKFQQGHGQVKYSLRVCGIDGELQTSKVGISLPL
;
A
#
# COMPACT_ATOMS: atom_id res chain seq x y z
N MET A 1 5.96 -11.35 -3.59
CA MET A 1 7.27 -10.68 -3.59
C MET A 1 8.31 -11.58 -2.94
N GLN A 2 9.51 -11.64 -3.47
CA GLN A 2 10.66 -12.40 -2.94
C GLN A 2 11.84 -11.44 -2.70
N PRO A 3 12.86 -11.83 -1.93
CA PRO A 3 14.06 -10.99 -1.75
C PRO A 3 14.74 -10.57 -3.05
N SER A 4 14.68 -11.42 -4.09
CA SER A 4 15.20 -11.10 -5.44
C SER A 4 14.45 -9.97 -6.16
N ASP A 5 13.26 -9.60 -5.70
CA ASP A 5 12.43 -8.56 -6.31
C ASP A 5 12.72 -7.16 -5.73
N VAL A 6 13.50 -7.09 -4.64
CA VAL A 6 13.73 -5.86 -3.85
C VAL A 6 14.22 -4.70 -4.73
N LEU A 7 15.24 -4.90 -5.55
CA LEU A 7 15.77 -3.84 -6.41
C LEU A 7 14.73 -3.31 -7.41
N SER A 8 13.93 -4.22 -7.99
CA SER A 8 12.88 -3.83 -8.94
C SER A 8 11.76 -3.06 -8.23
N VAL A 9 11.34 -3.51 -7.05
CA VAL A 9 10.31 -2.83 -6.25
C VAL A 9 10.82 -1.49 -5.74
N TYR A 10 12.08 -1.39 -5.31
CA TYR A 10 12.73 -0.15 -4.91
C TYR A 10 12.67 0.90 -6.03
N THR A 11 13.06 0.52 -7.25
CA THR A 11 13.03 1.42 -8.40
C THR A 11 11.59 1.88 -8.71
N LEU A 12 10.65 0.94 -8.84
CA LEU A 12 9.25 1.24 -9.12
C LEU A 12 8.61 2.13 -8.04
N LEU A 13 8.87 1.83 -6.77
CA LEU A 13 8.31 2.58 -5.65
C LEU A 13 8.90 3.99 -5.57
N GLY A 14 10.21 4.14 -5.82
CA GLY A 14 10.87 5.44 -5.87
C GLY A 14 10.28 6.34 -6.94
N ASP A 15 10.12 5.83 -8.16
CA ASP A 15 9.50 6.55 -9.28
C ASP A 15 8.05 6.94 -8.98
N TYR A 16 7.28 6.01 -8.40
CA TYR A 16 5.89 6.27 -8.04
C TYR A 16 5.76 7.30 -6.91
N LEU A 17 6.57 7.20 -5.87
CA LEU A 17 6.52 8.12 -4.73
C LEU A 17 7.04 9.51 -5.09
N GLY A 18 7.92 9.63 -6.07
CA GLY A 18 8.44 10.91 -6.57
C GLY A 18 7.38 11.86 -7.15
N GLN A 19 6.18 11.39 -7.45
CA GLN A 19 5.07 12.22 -7.92
C GLN A 19 4.34 12.97 -6.80
N PHE A 20 4.55 12.58 -5.55
CA PHE A 20 3.88 13.21 -4.39
C PHE A 20 4.72 14.37 -3.84
N ALA A 21 4.04 15.40 -3.32
CA ALA A 21 4.72 16.56 -2.72
C ALA A 21 5.45 16.19 -1.42
N VAL A 22 4.95 15.20 -0.69
CA VAL A 22 5.56 14.66 0.52
C VAL A 22 5.49 13.13 0.47
N ALA A 23 6.64 12.49 0.45
CA ALA A 23 6.76 11.03 0.46
C ALA A 23 8.05 10.61 1.17
N PRO A 24 8.11 9.40 1.72
CA PRO A 24 9.36 8.86 2.22
C PRO A 24 10.31 8.54 1.07
N VAL A 25 11.59 8.71 1.32
CA VAL A 25 12.66 8.25 0.45
C VAL A 25 13.15 6.92 1.01
N PHE A 26 12.78 5.83 0.36
CA PHE A 26 13.25 4.50 0.72
C PHE A 26 14.66 4.26 0.18
N THR A 27 15.45 3.54 0.94
CA THR A 27 16.65 2.85 0.46
C THR A 27 16.30 1.42 0.04
N GLU A 28 17.20 0.73 -0.64
CA GLU A 28 17.00 -0.70 -0.95
C GLU A 28 16.90 -1.55 0.32
N GLU A 29 17.66 -1.20 1.37
CA GLU A 29 17.56 -1.83 2.69
C GLU A 29 16.19 -1.61 3.33
N ASP A 30 15.62 -0.41 3.22
CA ASP A 30 14.27 -0.12 3.71
C ASP A 30 13.23 -0.96 2.98
N VAL A 31 13.32 -1.06 1.65
CA VAL A 31 12.40 -1.92 0.87
C VAL A 31 12.55 -3.38 1.28
N SER A 32 13.76 -3.86 1.49
CA SER A 32 14.02 -5.21 1.98
C SER A 32 13.42 -5.42 3.38
N HIS A 33 13.60 -4.46 4.27
CA HIS A 33 13.12 -4.55 5.65
C HIS A 33 11.60 -4.42 5.75
N TRP A 34 11.01 -3.42 5.07
CA TRP A 34 9.61 -3.06 5.26
C TRP A 34 8.65 -3.76 4.30
N LEU A 35 9.11 -4.26 3.15
CA LEU A 35 8.23 -4.75 2.09
C LEU A 35 8.43 -6.23 1.72
N VAL A 36 9.48 -6.89 2.17
CA VAL A 36 9.59 -8.36 2.02
C VAL A 36 8.58 -9.04 2.94
N PRO A 37 7.76 -9.96 2.43
CA PRO A 37 6.69 -10.60 3.19
C PRO A 37 7.16 -11.25 4.50
N ARG A 38 6.36 -11.08 5.55
CA ARG A 38 6.55 -11.71 6.86
C ARG A 38 5.22 -12.27 7.35
N VAL A 39 5.19 -13.56 7.56
CA VAL A 39 3.98 -14.28 7.95
C VAL A 39 3.28 -13.62 9.14
N GLY A 40 2.00 -13.30 8.97
CA GLY A 40 1.17 -12.68 10.01
C GLY A 40 1.46 -11.20 10.28
N VAL A 41 2.37 -10.57 9.55
CA VAL A 41 2.75 -9.16 9.71
C VAL A 41 2.50 -8.37 8.44
N LEU A 42 3.05 -8.84 7.33
CA LEU A 42 2.98 -8.14 6.06
C LEU A 42 2.92 -9.14 4.91
N ASP A 43 2.03 -8.89 3.99
CA ASP A 43 1.97 -9.54 2.69
C ASP A 43 2.30 -8.55 1.60
N SER A 44 3.11 -8.99 0.62
CA SER A 44 3.51 -8.19 -0.53
C SER A 44 3.50 -9.03 -1.78
N PHE A 45 3.00 -8.46 -2.85
CA PHE A 45 2.81 -9.12 -4.13
C PHE A 45 3.38 -8.28 -5.25
N VAL A 46 3.93 -8.92 -6.25
CA VAL A 46 4.39 -8.29 -7.48
C VAL A 46 3.63 -8.87 -8.67
N ILE A 47 3.31 -8.02 -9.62
CA ILE A 47 2.76 -8.42 -10.90
C ILE A 47 3.87 -8.25 -11.93
N GLU A 48 4.07 -9.29 -12.74
CA GLU A 48 5.13 -9.35 -13.69
C GLU A 48 4.62 -9.55 -15.12
N LYS A 49 5.36 -9.03 -16.07
CA LYS A 49 5.17 -9.25 -17.49
C LYS A 49 6.45 -9.85 -18.08
N ILE A 50 6.30 -10.66 -19.12
CA ILE A 50 7.44 -11.11 -19.91
C ILE A 50 7.62 -10.12 -21.05
N SER A 51 8.74 -9.43 -21.07
CA SER A 51 9.12 -8.46 -22.11
C SER A 51 10.49 -8.84 -22.66
N GLY A 52 10.55 -9.08 -23.97
CA GLY A 52 11.81 -9.49 -24.61
C GLY A 52 12.44 -10.75 -24.02
N GLY A 53 11.62 -11.70 -23.52
CA GLY A 53 12.10 -12.93 -22.88
C GLY A 53 12.63 -12.74 -21.44
N ARG A 54 12.49 -11.55 -20.87
CA ARG A 54 12.89 -11.23 -19.50
C ARG A 54 11.66 -10.97 -18.62
N ARG A 55 11.75 -11.40 -17.37
CA ARG A 55 10.78 -11.08 -16.32
C ARG A 55 10.96 -9.63 -15.91
N VAL A 56 9.89 -8.84 -16.00
CA VAL A 56 9.85 -7.43 -15.60
C VAL A 56 8.70 -7.26 -14.61
N ILE A 57 8.98 -6.74 -13.42
CA ILE A 57 7.95 -6.37 -12.44
C ILE A 57 7.39 -5.02 -12.86
N THR A 58 6.07 -4.95 -13.03
CA THR A 58 5.37 -3.76 -13.51
C THR A 58 4.42 -3.16 -12.48
N GLU A 59 3.97 -3.97 -11.52
CA GLU A 59 3.06 -3.53 -10.46
C GLU A 59 3.44 -4.20 -9.15
N PHE A 60 3.09 -3.56 -8.06
CA PHE A 60 3.36 -4.02 -6.71
C PHE A 60 2.23 -3.56 -5.78
N PHE A 61 1.86 -4.38 -4.81
CA PHE A 61 1.06 -3.94 -3.67
C PHE A 61 1.44 -4.70 -2.40
N SER A 62 1.21 -4.05 -1.26
CA SER A 62 1.43 -4.64 0.06
C SER A 62 0.34 -4.22 1.03
N TYR A 63 0.10 -5.05 2.02
CA TYR A 63 -0.76 -4.73 3.16
C TYR A 63 -0.20 -5.35 4.44
N THR A 64 -0.32 -4.62 5.55
CA THR A 64 0.00 -5.15 6.87
C THR A 64 -1.17 -5.94 7.43
N GLN A 65 -0.87 -6.93 8.26
CA GLN A 65 -1.88 -7.72 8.96
C GLN A 65 -1.94 -7.31 10.42
N LEU A 66 -3.13 -6.98 10.88
CA LEU A 66 -3.41 -6.61 12.27
C LEU A 66 -4.43 -7.58 12.84
N VAL A 67 -4.26 -7.92 14.10
CA VAL A 67 -5.24 -8.73 14.86
C VAL A 67 -5.92 -7.81 15.85
N GLN A 68 -7.20 -7.52 15.62
CA GLN A 68 -8.04 -6.80 16.57
C GLN A 68 -8.76 -7.78 17.48
N THR A 69 -8.46 -7.70 18.77
CA THR A 69 -9.20 -8.44 19.81
C THR A 69 -10.24 -7.50 20.42
N SER A 70 -11.53 -7.76 20.18
CA SER A 70 -12.58 -7.06 20.92
C SER A 70 -12.85 -7.76 22.26
N ARG A 71 -13.44 -7.04 23.23
CA ARG A 71 -13.81 -7.61 24.53
C ARG A 71 -14.82 -8.77 24.44
N GLU A 72 -15.44 -8.94 23.28
CA GLU A 72 -16.40 -10.00 22.97
C GLU A 72 -15.76 -11.04 22.04
N VAL A 73 -14.83 -11.84 22.52
CA VAL A 73 -14.37 -13.15 21.96
C VAL A 73 -14.13 -13.23 20.42
N PHE A 74 -14.32 -12.16 19.64
CA PHE A 74 -14.10 -12.19 18.19
C PHE A 74 -12.75 -11.58 17.84
N VAL A 75 -11.84 -12.44 17.43
CA VAL A 75 -10.57 -12.03 16.82
C VAL A 75 -10.84 -11.67 15.35
N LYS A 76 -10.72 -10.40 15.01
CA LYS A 76 -10.80 -9.94 13.62
C LYS A 76 -9.41 -9.76 13.07
N LYS A 77 -9.10 -10.41 11.96
CA LYS A 77 -7.89 -10.18 11.19
C LYS A 77 -8.17 -9.07 10.18
N VAL A 78 -7.37 -8.02 10.26
CA VAL A 78 -7.52 -6.82 9.43
C VAL A 78 -6.30 -6.72 8.53
N ALA A 79 -6.53 -6.55 7.23
CA ALA A 79 -5.51 -6.14 6.28
C ALA A 79 -5.57 -4.61 6.12
N GLN A 80 -4.46 -3.93 6.27
CA GLN A 80 -4.35 -2.50 6.02
C GLN A 80 -3.44 -2.25 4.84
N LEU A 81 -3.97 -1.60 3.79
CA LEU A 81 -3.19 -1.21 2.61
C LEU A 81 -1.96 -0.42 3.06
N PHE A 82 -0.79 -0.83 2.57
CA PHE A 82 0.46 -0.18 2.91
C PHE A 82 0.99 0.59 1.71
N TYR A 83 1.85 0.04 0.88
CA TYR A 83 2.33 0.69 -0.34
C TYR A 83 1.95 -0.11 -1.58
N TYR A 84 1.81 0.60 -2.70
CA TYR A 84 1.53 0.00 -4.00
C TYR A 84 2.14 0.85 -5.13
N VAL A 85 2.32 0.23 -6.26
CA VAL A 85 2.62 0.86 -7.55
C VAL A 85 1.76 0.19 -8.61
N HIS A 86 1.05 0.94 -9.42
CA HIS A 86 0.29 0.41 -10.55
C HIS A 86 0.92 0.84 -11.88
N ASP A 87 0.84 -0.02 -12.88
CA ASP A 87 1.23 0.28 -14.24
C ASP A 87 0.27 1.33 -14.84
N PRO A 88 0.74 2.42 -15.45
CA PRO A 88 -0.12 3.42 -16.08
C PRO A 88 -1.06 2.86 -17.16
N THR A 89 -0.75 1.70 -17.72
CA THR A 89 -1.58 1.02 -18.73
C THR A 89 -2.72 0.19 -18.12
N THR A 90 -2.74 0.05 -16.78
CA THR A 90 -3.78 -0.65 -16.02
C THR A 90 -4.52 0.32 -15.11
N THR A 91 -5.61 -0.15 -14.50
CA THR A 91 -6.37 0.68 -13.58
C THR A 91 -6.05 0.34 -12.14
N LEU A 92 -5.90 1.35 -11.28
CA LEU A 92 -5.68 1.14 -9.85
C LEU A 92 -6.79 0.30 -9.18
N PRO A 93 -8.09 0.46 -9.51
CA PRO A 93 -9.14 -0.43 -9.00
C PRO A 93 -8.93 -1.91 -9.32
N ARG A 94 -8.34 -2.25 -10.48
CA ARG A 94 -8.00 -3.64 -10.81
C ARG A 94 -6.95 -4.19 -9.84
N LEU A 95 -5.86 -3.46 -9.65
CA LEU A 95 -4.80 -3.85 -8.71
C LEU A 95 -5.34 -4.02 -7.28
N MET A 96 -6.23 -3.12 -6.86
CA MET A 96 -6.84 -3.18 -5.54
C MET A 96 -7.85 -4.34 -5.39
N ARG A 97 -8.52 -4.78 -6.45
CA ARG A 97 -9.30 -6.03 -6.43
C ARG A 97 -8.41 -7.24 -6.15
N ASP A 98 -7.24 -7.30 -6.75
CA ASP A 98 -6.28 -8.37 -6.49
C ASP A 98 -5.80 -8.33 -5.03
N ALA A 99 -5.57 -7.14 -4.48
CA ALA A 99 -5.23 -6.97 -3.06
C ALA A 99 -6.35 -7.45 -2.13
N LEU A 100 -7.62 -7.12 -2.44
CA LEU A 100 -8.78 -7.60 -1.68
C LEU A 100 -8.93 -9.12 -1.74
N LEU A 101 -8.71 -9.72 -2.93
CA LEU A 101 -8.79 -11.17 -3.12
C LEU A 101 -7.70 -11.90 -2.34
N THR A 102 -6.46 -11.40 -2.39
CA THR A 102 -5.35 -12.00 -1.63
C THR A 102 -5.54 -11.86 -0.12
N ALA A 103 -6.02 -10.70 0.35
CA ALA A 103 -6.35 -10.50 1.77
C ALA A 103 -7.46 -11.45 2.24
N LYS A 104 -8.51 -11.65 1.41
CA LYS A 104 -9.55 -12.63 1.68
C LYS A 104 -8.99 -14.06 1.72
N TYR A 105 -8.11 -14.42 0.79
CA TYR A 105 -7.45 -15.72 0.77
C TYR A 105 -6.63 -15.96 2.04
N HIS A 106 -6.02 -14.92 2.59
CA HIS A 106 -5.28 -14.95 3.86
C HIS A 106 -6.20 -14.82 5.10
N ASN A 107 -7.52 -15.01 4.93
CA ASN A 107 -8.52 -14.95 5.98
C ASN A 107 -8.61 -13.59 6.70
N CYS A 108 -8.30 -12.49 6.01
CA CYS A 108 -8.59 -11.17 6.53
C CYS A 108 -10.10 -10.90 6.42
N HIS A 109 -10.71 -10.42 7.51
CA HIS A 109 -12.14 -10.14 7.60
C HIS A 109 -12.47 -8.70 7.15
N ILE A 110 -11.51 -7.80 7.29
CA ILE A 110 -11.62 -6.38 6.96
C ILE A 110 -10.38 -5.99 6.16
N PHE A 111 -10.60 -5.16 5.14
CA PHE A 111 -9.52 -4.48 4.41
C PHE A 111 -9.69 -2.97 4.62
N MET A 112 -8.63 -2.31 5.05
CA MET A 112 -8.62 -0.89 5.35
C MET A 112 -7.67 -0.16 4.40
N ALA A 113 -8.07 1.04 3.96
CA ALA A 113 -7.23 1.96 3.21
C ALA A 113 -7.46 3.39 3.71
N ASN A 114 -6.39 4.15 3.87
CA ASN A 114 -6.45 5.57 4.21
C ASN A 114 -6.68 6.40 2.94
N GLU A 115 -7.18 7.64 3.09
CA GLU A 115 -7.43 8.57 1.95
C GLU A 115 -6.14 9.24 1.44
N PHE A 116 -4.98 8.61 1.56
CA PHE A 116 -3.71 9.12 1.04
C PHE A 116 -3.42 8.59 -0.37
N MET A 117 -2.38 9.15 -1.00
CA MET A 117 -1.95 8.77 -2.33
C MET A 117 -3.09 8.91 -3.36
N ALA A 118 -3.23 7.96 -4.25
CA ALA A 118 -4.30 7.91 -5.25
C ALA A 118 -5.50 7.05 -4.79
N ASN A 119 -5.66 6.78 -3.48
CA ASN A 119 -6.67 5.83 -2.97
C ASN A 119 -8.11 6.26 -3.29
N TRP A 120 -8.38 7.56 -3.39
CA TRP A 120 -9.69 8.08 -3.81
C TRP A 120 -10.17 7.49 -5.14
N MET A 121 -9.26 7.06 -6.03
CA MET A 121 -9.60 6.49 -7.34
C MET A 121 -10.31 5.13 -7.26
N PHE A 122 -10.14 4.38 -6.19
CA PHE A 122 -10.74 3.05 -6.06
C PHE A 122 -11.73 2.92 -4.91
N LEU A 123 -11.69 3.82 -3.92
CA LEU A 123 -12.49 3.67 -2.71
C LEU A 123 -14.00 3.61 -3.03
N GLU A 124 -14.49 4.50 -3.89
CA GLU A 124 -15.90 4.51 -4.29
C GLU A 124 -16.24 3.33 -5.21
N GLU A 125 -15.44 3.08 -6.24
CA GLU A 125 -15.67 2.00 -7.20
C GLU A 125 -15.72 0.62 -6.52
N LEU A 126 -14.84 0.39 -5.55
CA LEU A 126 -14.78 -0.87 -4.80
C LEU A 126 -15.68 -0.87 -3.56
N LYS A 127 -16.54 0.16 -3.41
CA LYS A 127 -17.54 0.26 -2.34
C LYS A 127 -16.95 0.22 -0.93
N PHE A 128 -15.81 0.87 -0.73
CA PHE A 128 -15.29 1.07 0.62
C PHE A 128 -16.25 1.94 1.42
N GLN A 129 -16.49 1.55 2.66
CA GLN A 129 -17.29 2.33 3.59
C GLN A 129 -16.37 3.23 4.41
N GLN A 130 -16.80 4.46 4.65
CA GLN A 130 -16.07 5.37 5.52
C GLN A 130 -16.04 4.82 6.94
N GLY A 131 -14.84 4.70 7.51
CA GLY A 131 -14.64 4.28 8.90
C GLY A 131 -15.01 5.41 9.87
N HIS A 132 -15.24 5.05 11.13
CA HIS A 132 -15.58 6.00 12.19
C HIS A 132 -14.36 6.74 12.77
N GLY A 133 -13.14 6.34 12.40
CA GLY A 133 -11.90 6.96 12.87
C GLY A 133 -11.35 7.98 11.88
N GLN A 134 -10.81 9.06 12.42
CA GLN A 134 -9.99 10.00 11.67
C GLN A 134 -8.58 9.97 12.25
N VAL A 135 -7.57 9.80 11.37
CA VAL A 135 -6.17 9.93 11.74
C VAL A 135 -5.66 11.26 11.18
N LYS A 136 -5.22 12.14 12.06
CA LYS A 136 -4.69 13.45 11.67
C LYS A 136 -3.16 13.38 11.72
N TYR A 137 -2.53 13.53 10.57
CA TYR A 137 -1.08 13.65 10.48
C TYR A 137 -0.69 15.13 10.47
N SER A 138 0.28 15.49 11.28
CA SER A 138 0.85 16.84 11.28
C SER A 138 2.32 16.72 10.90
N LEU A 139 2.70 17.31 9.78
CA LEU A 139 4.10 17.49 9.40
C LEU A 139 4.54 18.90 9.83
N ARG A 140 5.60 18.97 10.65
CA ARG A 140 6.30 20.21 10.89
C ARG A 140 7.52 20.28 9.98
N VAL A 141 7.37 20.98 8.87
CA VAL A 141 8.48 21.24 7.93
C VAL A 141 8.68 22.74 7.85
N CYS A 142 9.91 23.19 8.04
CA CYS A 142 10.27 24.58 7.77
C CYS A 142 10.18 24.84 6.26
N GLY A 143 9.32 25.78 5.85
CA GLY A 143 9.22 26.24 4.47
C GLY A 143 8.08 25.68 3.61
N ILE A 144 7.13 24.95 4.20
CA ILE A 144 5.86 24.61 3.53
C ILE A 144 4.75 25.40 4.22
N ASP A 145 4.19 26.39 3.50
CA ASP A 145 3.04 27.14 3.94
C ASP A 145 1.75 26.51 3.35
N GLY A 146 0.79 26.16 4.22
CA GLY A 146 -0.55 25.74 3.83
C GLY A 146 -0.90 24.28 4.15
N GLU A 147 -2.18 23.94 3.93
CA GLU A 147 -2.69 22.56 4.06
C GLU A 147 -2.33 21.72 2.82
N LEU A 148 -1.70 20.58 3.04
CA LEU A 148 -1.45 19.61 1.99
C LEU A 148 -2.71 18.75 1.77
N GLN A 149 -3.17 18.70 0.53
CA GLN A 149 -4.22 17.76 0.14
C GLN A 149 -3.72 16.30 0.31
N THR A 150 -4.57 15.42 0.81
CA THR A 150 -4.23 14.00 1.04
C THR A 150 -3.74 13.30 -0.23
N SER A 151 -4.25 13.67 -1.40
CA SER A 151 -3.80 13.19 -2.72
C SER A 151 -2.36 13.60 -3.09
N LYS A 152 -1.76 14.55 -2.38
CA LYS A 152 -0.36 14.99 -2.57
C LYS A 152 0.59 14.35 -1.57
N VAL A 153 0.09 13.49 -0.70
CA VAL A 153 0.86 12.85 0.37
C VAL A 153 1.03 11.36 0.04
N GLY A 154 2.26 10.96 -0.24
CA GLY A 154 2.67 9.58 -0.54
C GLY A 154 3.12 8.80 0.70
N ILE A 155 2.48 9.03 1.84
CA ILE A 155 2.81 8.34 3.10
C ILE A 155 1.73 7.33 3.42
N SER A 156 2.13 6.10 3.69
CA SER A 156 1.29 5.09 4.33
C SER A 156 1.95 4.66 5.62
N LEU A 157 1.25 4.81 6.73
CA LEU A 157 1.74 4.35 8.03
C LEU A 157 0.85 3.20 8.49
N PRO A 158 1.43 2.08 8.97
CA PRO A 158 0.67 1.05 9.65
C PRO A 158 0.10 1.64 10.95
N LEU A 159 -1.17 1.38 11.21
CA LEU A 159 -1.84 1.77 12.46
C LEU A 159 -1.48 0.80 13.59
#